data_4fb8094a9709aff5c01048a537d334b3
#
_entry.id   4fb8094a9709aff5c01048a537d334b3
#
_cell.length_a   1.000
_cell.length_b   1.000
_cell.length_c   1.000
_cell.angle_alpha   90.00
_cell.angle_beta   90.00
_cell.angle_gamma   90.00
#
_symmetry.space_group_name_H-M   'P 1'
#
loop_
_entity.id
_entity.type
_entity.pdbx_description
1 polymer ?
#
loop_
_entity_poly.entity_id
_entity_poly.type
_entity_poly.pdbx_seq_one_letter_code
_entity_poly.pdbx_strand_id
1 'polypeptide(L)' 'MNNSYTLRPGDLVEYAGQPCRILRVNESCAVVEVAQKPRTITPRFGKPVTIQPKPKLDRISPNSEIPILNR' A
#
# COMPACT_ATOMS: atom_id res chain seq x y z
N MET A 1 -4.57 -3.80 -28.06
CA MET A 1 -4.53 -4.58 -26.85
C MET A 1 -4.96 -3.74 -25.65
N ASN A 2 -5.76 -4.30 -24.82
CA ASN A 2 -6.28 -3.58 -23.68
C ASN A 2 -5.23 -3.48 -22.57
N ASN A 3 -4.89 -2.27 -22.17
CA ASN A 3 -3.91 -2.05 -21.12
C ASN A 3 -4.52 -1.72 -19.78
N SER A 4 -5.84 -1.76 -19.69
CA SER A 4 -6.47 -1.53 -18.41
C SER A 4 -6.43 -2.82 -17.59
N TYR A 5 -6.05 -2.68 -16.35
CA TYR A 5 -5.97 -3.79 -15.44
C TYR A 5 -7.03 -3.65 -14.39
N THR A 6 -7.80 -4.71 -14.21
CA THR A 6 -8.71 -4.76 -13.08
C THR A 6 -7.94 -5.28 -11.88
N LEU A 7 -7.86 -4.47 -10.84
CA LEU A 7 -7.18 -4.86 -9.63
C LEU A 7 -7.95 -5.96 -8.91
N ARG A 8 -7.22 -6.83 -8.24
CA ARG A 8 -7.81 -7.95 -7.49
C ARG A 8 -7.30 -7.93 -6.07
N PRO A 9 -8.11 -8.38 -5.11
CA PRO A 9 -7.61 -8.51 -3.74
C PRO A 9 -6.38 -9.41 -3.69
N GLY A 10 -5.37 -8.97 -2.96
CA GLY A 10 -4.13 -9.70 -2.85
C GLY A 10 -3.06 -9.31 -3.85
N ASP A 11 -3.40 -8.49 -4.83
CA ASP A 11 -2.41 -8.03 -5.81
C ASP A 11 -1.40 -7.11 -5.12
N LEU A 12 -0.15 -7.21 -5.56
CA LEU A 12 0.89 -6.29 -5.14
C LEU A 12 1.12 -5.30 -6.27
N VAL A 13 0.95 -4.03 -5.97
CA VAL A 13 1.04 -2.97 -6.96
C VAL A 13 2.01 -1.91 -6.51
N GLU A 14 2.52 -1.13 -7.47
CA GLU A 14 3.36 0.01 -7.14
C GLU A 14 2.49 1.24 -6.98
N TYR A 15 2.45 1.77 -5.76
CA TYR A 15 1.63 2.91 -5.42
C TYR A 15 2.39 3.78 -4.42
N ALA A 16 2.34 5.09 -4.61
CA ALA A 16 3.03 6.04 -3.74
C ALA A 16 4.54 5.76 -3.64
N GLY A 17 5.13 5.24 -4.72
CA GLY A 17 6.54 4.98 -4.78
C GLY A 17 7.01 3.74 -4.04
N GLN A 18 6.09 2.87 -3.66
CA GLN A 18 6.44 1.64 -2.94
C GLN A 18 5.46 0.53 -3.26
N PRO A 19 5.84 -0.73 -3.01
CA PRO A 19 4.91 -1.83 -3.18
C PRO A 19 3.80 -1.75 -2.15
N CYS A 20 2.58 -1.89 -2.63
CA CYS A 20 1.39 -1.85 -1.77
C CYS A 20 0.47 -2.99 -2.14
N ARG A 21 -0.28 -3.49 -1.16
CA ARG A 21 -1.16 -4.63 -1.37
C ARG A 21 -2.59 -4.16 -1.52
N ILE A 22 -3.30 -4.76 -2.47
CA ILE A 22 -4.73 -4.53 -2.63
C ILE A 22 -5.47 -5.42 -1.65
N LEU A 23 -6.23 -4.79 -0.75
CA LEU A 23 -6.98 -5.53 0.27
C LEU A 23 -8.38 -5.87 -0.20
N ARG A 24 -9.01 -4.96 -0.94
CA ARG A 24 -10.39 -5.10 -1.31
C ARG A 24 -10.66 -4.34 -2.60
N VAL A 25 -11.53 -4.87 -3.42
CA VAL A 25 -11.93 -4.21 -4.66
C VAL A 25 -13.45 -4.19 -4.73
N ASN A 26 -14.00 -2.99 -4.90
CA ASN A 26 -15.42 -2.75 -5.11
C ASN A 26 -15.64 -2.22 -6.51
N GLU A 27 -16.90 -2.04 -6.89
CA GLU A 27 -17.21 -1.48 -8.20
C GLU A 27 -16.72 -0.03 -8.34
N SER A 28 -16.68 0.69 -7.25
CA SER A 28 -16.35 2.11 -7.28
C SER A 28 -14.92 2.41 -6.86
N CYS A 29 -14.27 1.52 -6.11
CA CYS A 29 -12.90 1.78 -5.66
C CYS A 29 -12.20 0.49 -5.23
N ALA A 30 -10.89 0.58 -5.18
CA ALA A 30 -10.04 -0.45 -4.61
C ALA A 30 -9.35 0.13 -3.37
N VAL A 31 -9.24 -0.68 -2.34
CA VAL A 31 -8.56 -0.27 -1.11
C VAL A 31 -7.14 -0.83 -1.14
N VAL A 32 -6.16 0.05 -1.04
CA VAL A 32 -4.76 -0.32 -1.07
C VAL A 32 -4.16 -0.06 0.30
N GLU A 33 -3.38 -1.02 0.79
CA GLU A 33 -2.67 -0.90 2.06
C GLU A 33 -1.27 -0.37 1.79
N VAL A 34 -0.99 0.81 2.32
CA VAL A 34 0.29 1.48 2.14
C VAL A 34 1.09 1.32 3.41
N ALA A 35 2.17 0.55 3.36
CA ALA A 35 3.02 0.37 4.52
C ALA A 35 3.75 1.66 4.84
N GLN A 36 3.80 2.00 6.12
CA GLN A 36 4.52 3.18 6.56
C GLN A 36 5.90 2.78 7.06
N LYS A 37 6.85 3.70 6.89
CA LYS A 37 8.21 3.43 7.33
C LYS A 37 8.27 3.46 8.86
N PRO A 38 9.04 2.55 9.47
CA PRO A 38 9.23 2.59 10.90
C PRO A 38 9.95 3.85 11.33
N ARG A 39 9.61 4.33 12.51
CA ARG A 39 10.26 5.48 13.10
C ARG A 39 11.13 5.04 14.25
N THR A 40 12.31 5.61 14.35
CA THR A 40 13.18 5.37 15.50
C THR A 40 13.16 6.60 16.38
N ILE A 41 12.75 6.39 17.63
CA ILE A 41 12.73 7.47 18.62
C ILE A 41 13.84 7.20 19.61
N THR A 42 14.71 8.19 19.81
CA THR A 42 15.77 8.11 20.81
C THR A 42 15.37 8.99 21.98
N PRO A 43 14.89 8.40 23.08
CA PRO A 43 14.55 9.18 24.26
C PRO A 43 15.81 9.77 24.88
N ARG A 44 15.61 10.84 25.68
CA ARG A 44 16.75 11.48 26.36
C ARG A 44 17.48 10.50 27.25
N PHE A 45 16.73 9.62 27.88
CA PHE A 45 17.27 8.55 28.73
C PHE A 45 16.71 7.24 28.23
N GLY A 46 17.59 6.32 27.87
CA GLY A 46 17.18 5.00 27.44
C GLY A 46 17.69 4.64 26.06
N LYS A 47 17.27 3.49 25.60
CA LYS A 47 17.72 2.95 24.32
C LYS A 47 16.79 3.41 23.20
N PRO A 48 17.29 3.51 21.96
CA PRO A 48 16.43 3.81 20.84
C PRO A 48 15.30 2.79 20.72
N VAL A 49 14.11 3.31 20.44
CA VAL A 49 12.93 2.47 20.27
C VAL A 49 12.42 2.63 18.85
N THR A 50 12.20 1.50 18.17
CA THR A 50 11.64 1.52 16.84
C THR A 50 10.14 1.31 16.94
N ILE A 51 9.39 2.24 16.37
CA ILE A 51 7.93 2.17 16.35
C ILE A 51 7.50 1.82 14.94
N GLN A 52 6.71 0.75 14.80
CA GLN A 52 6.14 0.34 13.54
C GLN A 52 4.73 0.89 13.44
N PRO A 53 4.49 1.95 12.65
CA PRO A 53 3.15 2.50 12.52
C PRO A 53 2.24 1.53 11.76
N LYS A 54 0.95 1.67 11.99
CA LYS A 54 -0.03 0.86 11.26
C LYS A 54 -0.08 1.28 9.81
N PRO A 55 -0.32 0.34 8.89
CA PRO A 55 -0.45 0.69 7.47
C PRO A 55 -1.60 1.66 7.25
N LYS A 56 -1.40 2.54 6.28
CA LYS A 56 -2.43 3.50 5.88
C LYS A 56 -3.27 2.88 4.77
N LEU A 57 -4.56 3.11 4.81
CA LEU A 57 -5.47 2.62 3.77
C LEU A 57 -5.84 3.78 2.87
N ASP A 58 -5.63 3.60 1.58
CA ASP A 58 -6.02 4.57 0.56
C ASP A 58 -7.01 3.93 -0.40
N ARG A 59 -7.80 4.78 -1.05
CA ARG A 59 -8.75 4.32 -2.05
C ARG A 59 -8.32 4.82 -3.42
N ILE A 60 -8.34 3.91 -4.39
CA ILE A 60 -7.98 4.23 -5.75
C ILE A 60 -9.02 3.62 -6.68
N SER A 61 -8.97 4.03 -7.95
CA SER A 61 -9.87 3.47 -8.96
C SER A 61 -9.57 1.98 -9.14
N PRO A 62 -10.61 1.13 -9.20
CA PRO A 62 -10.38 -0.30 -9.38
C PRO A 62 -9.78 -0.66 -10.74
N ASN A 63 -9.89 0.26 -11.70
CA ASN A 63 -9.33 0.08 -13.02
C ASN A 63 -8.12 0.98 -13.25
N SER A 64 -7.36 1.25 -12.20
CA SER A 64 -6.17 2.08 -12.31
C SER A 64 -5.11 1.42 -13.17
N GLU A 65 -4.31 2.27 -13.83
CA GLU A 65 -3.20 1.80 -14.67
C GLU A 65 -1.91 1.72 -13.88
N ILE A 66 -2.00 1.45 -12.59
CA ILE A 66 -0.79 1.31 -11.78
C ILE A 66 -0.14 -0.04 -12.05
N PRO A 67 1.19 -0.10 -12.03
CA PRO A 67 1.89 -1.34 -12.30
C PRO A 67 1.57 -2.42 -11.27
N ILE A 68 1.30 -3.62 -11.76
CA ILE A 68 1.09 -4.78 -10.91
C ILE A 68 2.42 -5.51 -10.81
N LEU A 69 2.93 -5.63 -9.58
CA LEU A 69 4.26 -6.16 -9.36
C LEU A 69 4.30 -7.69 -9.32
N ASN A 70 3.20 -8.30 -8.87
CA ASN A 70 3.11 -9.74 -8.87
C ASN A 70 1.72 -10.19 -9.28
N ARG A 71 1.70 -11.09 -10.25
CA ARG A 71 0.45 -11.68 -10.68
C ARG A 71 0.73 -12.99 -11.36
#